data_c6b39c546258436bdaf5acbd15bf49fa
#
_entry.id   c6b39c546258436bdaf5acbd15bf49fa
#
_cell.length_a   1.000
_cell.length_b   1.000
_cell.length_c   1.000
_cell.angle_alpha   90.00
_cell.angle_beta   90.00
_cell.angle_gamma   90.00
#
_symmetry.space_group_name_H-M   'P 1'
#
loop_
_entity.id
_entity.type
_entity.pdbx_description
1 polymer ?
#
loop_
_entity_poly.entity_id
_entity_poly.type
_entity_poly.pdbx_seq_one_letter_code
_entity_poly.pdbx_strand_id
1 'polypeptide(L)'
;GGNGYGAILEPVLSERRREISFDARLLTESGGVDNVDETITFLDNHNIISGQPLVYDRNNNPPLGIGTVGNDSGTSVVGLGTTTLVNAATYYPSVINPTTIKLFQTETDFNSGINTVGFTTSNKIGIHKFKLLSNQKTLSDIKVIDGGSGYQNRQVFVKPTGINTITNTI
;
A
#
# COMPACT_ATOMS: atom_id res chain seq x y z
N GLY A 1 21.06 -24.22 38.47
CA GLY A 1 20.44 -23.59 37.35
C GLY A 1 19.44 -24.51 36.71
N GLY A 2 18.14 -24.20 36.82
CA GLY A 2 17.11 -25.01 36.20
C GLY A 2 17.18 -24.88 34.68
N ASN A 3 17.30 -25.99 33.99
CA ASN A 3 17.11 -26.03 32.55
C ASN A 3 15.61 -26.18 32.29
N GLY A 4 14.95 -25.04 31.98
CA GLY A 4 13.55 -25.08 31.57
C GLY A 4 13.41 -25.76 30.21
N TYR A 5 12.50 -26.72 30.09
CA TYR A 5 12.21 -27.44 28.85
C TYR A 5 10.75 -27.35 28.50
N GLY A 6 10.45 -27.36 27.19
CA GLY A 6 9.14 -27.68 26.66
C GLY A 6 8.19 -26.53 26.52
N ALA A 7 8.64 -25.25 26.61
CA ALA A 7 7.76 -24.15 26.23
C ALA A 7 7.47 -24.18 24.73
N ILE A 8 6.20 -24.24 24.39
CA ILE A 8 5.73 -24.15 22.99
C ILE A 8 5.10 -22.79 22.80
N LEU A 9 5.67 -22.04 21.86
CA LEU A 9 5.23 -20.68 21.52
C LEU A 9 4.70 -20.67 20.08
N GLU A 10 3.56 -20.07 19.88
CA GLU A 10 2.97 -19.86 18.57
C GLU A 10 2.93 -18.36 18.26
N PRO A 11 3.54 -17.90 17.16
CA PRO A 11 3.47 -16.51 16.78
C PRO A 11 2.08 -16.19 16.26
N VAL A 12 1.45 -15.18 16.81
CA VAL A 12 0.22 -14.59 16.27
C VAL A 12 0.59 -13.49 15.32
N LEU A 13 0.28 -13.69 14.03
CA LEU A 13 0.59 -12.74 12.98
C LEU A 13 -0.65 -11.96 12.59
N SER A 14 -0.57 -10.65 12.58
CA SER A 14 -1.60 -9.78 12.04
C SER A 14 -1.16 -9.15 10.72
N GLU A 15 -2.12 -8.91 9.82
CA GLU A 15 -1.87 -8.16 8.61
C GLU A 15 -1.63 -6.69 8.97
N ARG A 16 -0.51 -6.15 8.51
CA ARG A 16 -0.23 -4.73 8.65
C ARG A 16 -1.01 -3.96 7.60
N ARG A 17 -2.19 -3.49 7.94
CA ARG A 17 -2.93 -2.55 7.11
C ARG A 17 -2.37 -1.15 7.35
N ARG A 18 -1.77 -0.58 6.33
CA ARG A 18 -1.37 0.81 6.33
C ARG A 18 -2.30 1.58 5.40
N GLU A 19 -2.82 2.68 5.87
CA GLU A 19 -3.56 3.64 5.06
C GLU A 19 -2.68 4.85 4.79
N ILE A 20 -2.75 5.36 3.58
CA ILE A 20 -2.16 6.64 3.19
C ILE A 20 -3.25 7.50 2.57
N SER A 21 -3.22 8.78 2.87
CA SER A 21 -4.20 9.75 2.38
C SER A 21 -3.58 10.68 1.35
N PHE A 22 -4.39 11.13 0.40
CA PHE A 22 -4.02 12.17 -0.55
C PHE A 22 -5.20 13.11 -0.79
N ASP A 23 -4.90 14.33 -1.14
CA ASP A 23 -5.91 15.31 -1.55
C ASP A 23 -6.30 15.04 -3.01
N ALA A 24 -7.58 14.96 -3.30
CA ALA A 24 -8.07 14.72 -4.65
C ALA A 24 -8.13 15.98 -5.53
N ARG A 25 -7.88 17.14 -4.95
CA ARG A 25 -7.86 18.40 -5.73
C ARG A 25 -6.77 18.38 -6.79
N LEU A 26 -6.90 19.25 -7.77
CA LEU A 26 -5.85 19.47 -8.75
C LEU A 26 -4.52 19.75 -8.06
N LEU A 27 -3.42 19.31 -8.68
CA LEU A 27 -2.08 19.50 -8.17
C LEU A 27 -1.84 20.96 -7.76
N THR A 28 -1.39 21.11 -6.53
CA THR A 28 -1.00 22.38 -5.91
C THR A 28 0.38 22.19 -5.27
N GLU A 29 0.95 23.24 -4.68
CA GLU A 29 2.20 23.13 -3.89
C GLU A 29 2.10 22.13 -2.73
N SER A 30 0.88 21.82 -2.28
CA SER A 30 0.61 20.87 -1.19
C SER A 30 0.35 19.43 -1.66
N GLY A 31 0.59 19.14 -2.92
CA GLY A 31 0.27 17.84 -3.52
C GLY A 31 -1.09 17.83 -4.22
N GLY A 32 -1.56 16.67 -4.64
CA GLY A 32 -2.85 16.54 -5.33
C GLY A 32 -2.82 15.57 -6.50
N VAL A 33 -3.80 15.70 -7.38
CA VAL A 33 -3.94 14.88 -8.58
C VAL A 33 -3.65 15.72 -9.82
N ASP A 34 -2.63 15.33 -10.57
CA ASP A 34 -2.30 15.91 -11.86
C ASP A 34 -2.97 15.11 -12.98
N ASN A 35 -3.77 15.80 -13.80
CA ASN A 35 -4.46 15.20 -14.94
C ASN A 35 -3.70 15.41 -16.27
N VAL A 36 -2.55 16.03 -16.25
CA VAL A 36 -1.67 16.17 -17.41
C VAL A 36 -0.61 15.06 -17.33
N ASP A 37 0.09 14.97 -16.20
CA ASP A 37 1.12 13.95 -15.98
C ASP A 37 0.55 12.61 -15.46
N GLU A 38 -0.77 12.53 -15.21
CA GLU A 38 -1.47 11.34 -14.74
C GLU A 38 -0.90 10.81 -13.42
N THR A 39 -0.68 11.72 -12.47
CA THR A 39 -0.03 11.40 -11.21
C THR A 39 -0.87 11.77 -9.99
N ILE A 40 -0.59 11.09 -8.89
CA ILE A 40 -1.04 11.46 -7.54
C ILE A 40 0.21 11.85 -6.74
N THR A 41 0.19 13.06 -6.18
CA THR A 41 1.25 13.55 -5.29
C THR A 41 0.71 13.64 -3.87
N PHE A 42 1.43 13.03 -2.94
CA PHE A 42 1.15 13.05 -1.51
C PHE A 42 1.88 14.22 -0.84
N LEU A 43 1.37 14.67 0.28
CA LEU A 43 2.00 15.73 1.07
C LEU A 43 3.34 15.26 1.67
N ASP A 44 3.38 14.02 2.13
CA ASP A 44 4.55 13.39 2.75
C ASP A 44 5.02 12.16 1.96
N ASN A 45 6.19 11.64 2.32
CA ASN A 45 6.70 10.40 1.76
C ASN A 45 5.71 9.25 1.95
N HIS A 46 5.22 8.71 0.86
CA HIS A 46 4.20 7.66 0.87
C HIS A 46 4.74 6.28 1.26
N ASN A 47 6.04 6.02 1.10
CA ASN A 47 6.68 4.72 1.33
C ASN A 47 5.95 3.53 0.64
N ILE A 48 5.31 3.79 -0.49
CA ILE A 48 4.74 2.77 -1.37
C ILE A 48 5.88 2.16 -2.17
N ILE A 49 5.76 0.88 -2.48
CA ILE A 49 6.67 0.16 -3.37
C ILE A 49 5.98 -0.01 -4.72
N SER A 50 6.70 0.21 -5.82
CA SER A 50 6.17 -0.02 -7.18
C SER A 50 5.63 -1.44 -7.32
N GLY A 51 4.44 -1.58 -7.89
CA GLY A 51 3.73 -2.85 -8.06
C GLY A 51 3.05 -3.38 -6.80
N GLN A 52 3.20 -2.71 -5.65
CA GLN A 52 2.48 -3.11 -4.43
C GLN A 52 0.99 -2.82 -4.57
N PRO A 53 0.09 -3.83 -4.43
CA PRO A 53 -1.34 -3.60 -4.58
C PRO A 53 -1.88 -2.56 -3.58
N LEU A 54 -2.63 -1.59 -4.09
CA LEU A 54 -3.30 -0.55 -3.31
C LEU A 54 -4.81 -0.69 -3.49
N VAL A 55 -5.56 -0.70 -2.41
CA VAL A 55 -7.03 -0.65 -2.46
C VAL A 55 -7.48 0.80 -2.31
N TYR A 56 -8.17 1.32 -3.32
CA TYR A 56 -8.70 2.67 -3.31
C TYR A 56 -9.89 2.78 -2.37
N ASP A 57 -9.89 3.83 -1.54
CA ASP A 57 -10.99 4.21 -0.66
C ASP A 57 -11.31 5.69 -0.88
N ARG A 58 -12.49 5.96 -1.39
CA ARG A 58 -12.97 7.33 -1.64
C ARG A 58 -13.23 8.14 -0.37
N ASN A 59 -13.21 7.51 0.80
CA ASN A 59 -13.39 8.17 2.09
C ASN A 59 -14.67 9.05 2.15
N ASN A 60 -15.80 8.51 1.66
CA ASN A 60 -17.11 9.17 1.53
C ASN A 60 -17.19 10.34 0.54
N ASN A 61 -16.11 10.64 -0.19
CA ASN A 61 -16.15 11.64 -1.26
C ASN A 61 -16.67 11.03 -2.57
N PRO A 62 -17.07 11.82 -3.56
CA PRO A 62 -17.26 11.36 -4.93
C PRO A 62 -15.98 10.68 -5.43
N PRO A 63 -16.04 9.53 -6.11
CA PRO A 63 -14.84 8.87 -6.61
C PRO A 63 -14.17 9.72 -7.69
N LEU A 64 -12.83 9.68 -7.73
CA LEU A 64 -12.05 10.43 -8.74
C LEU A 64 -12.45 10.06 -10.15
N GLY A 65 -12.62 11.08 -10.98
CA GLY A 65 -12.87 10.92 -12.41
C GLY A 65 -11.65 10.35 -13.12
N ILE A 66 -11.88 9.34 -13.95
CA ILE A 66 -10.87 8.79 -14.86
C ILE A 66 -11.45 8.74 -16.27
N GLY A 67 -10.61 8.76 -17.27
CA GLY A 67 -11.06 8.74 -18.66
C GLY A 67 -9.91 8.63 -19.64
N THR A 68 -10.27 8.57 -20.90
CA THR A 68 -9.30 8.70 -21.97
C THR A 68 -8.89 10.17 -22.04
N VAL A 69 -7.70 10.48 -21.57
CA VAL A 69 -7.12 11.79 -21.78
C VAL A 69 -6.31 11.72 -23.06
N GLY A 70 -6.56 12.64 -23.96
CA GLY A 70 -5.66 12.86 -25.08
C GLY A 70 -4.36 13.44 -24.53
N ASN A 71 -3.45 12.56 -24.14
CA ASN A 71 -2.18 12.99 -23.64
C ASN A 71 -1.18 13.14 -24.78
N ASP A 72 -0.41 14.18 -24.73
CA ASP A 72 0.67 14.46 -25.68
C ASP A 72 1.83 13.45 -25.59
N SER A 73 1.77 12.50 -24.69
CA SER A 73 2.87 11.57 -24.38
C SER A 73 2.73 10.17 -24.99
N GLY A 74 1.72 9.92 -25.81
CA GLY A 74 1.57 8.65 -26.53
C GLY A 74 1.27 7.42 -25.66
N THR A 75 1.01 7.62 -24.37
CA THR A 75 0.63 6.56 -23.44
C THR A 75 -0.87 6.32 -23.55
N SER A 76 -1.24 5.13 -23.97
CA SER A 76 -2.66 4.76 -24.09
C SER A 76 -3.31 4.71 -22.72
N VAL A 77 -4.22 5.61 -22.46
CA VAL A 77 -5.07 5.56 -21.28
C VAL A 77 -6.29 4.73 -21.63
N VAL A 78 -6.44 3.60 -21.00
CA VAL A 78 -7.60 2.77 -21.19
C VAL A 78 -8.73 3.27 -20.31
N GLY A 79 -9.78 3.74 -20.94
CA GLY A 79 -11.09 3.87 -20.31
C GLY A 79 -11.67 2.46 -20.11
N LEU A 80 -11.55 1.94 -18.92
CA LEU A 80 -11.92 0.57 -18.56
C LEU A 80 -13.44 0.43 -18.32
N GLY A 81 -14.24 1.07 -19.13
CA GLY A 81 -15.69 1.00 -19.00
C GLY A 81 -16.24 1.73 -17.76
N THR A 82 -15.37 2.35 -16.97
CA THR A 82 -15.73 3.18 -15.82
C THR A 82 -15.22 4.60 -16.02
N THR A 83 -15.98 5.59 -15.59
CA THR A 83 -15.60 7.00 -15.66
C THR A 83 -14.98 7.51 -14.35
N THR A 84 -14.82 6.63 -13.37
CA THR A 84 -14.27 6.94 -12.04
C THR A 84 -13.48 5.79 -11.49
N LEU A 85 -12.54 6.08 -10.57
CA LEU A 85 -11.92 5.04 -9.76
C LEU A 85 -12.98 4.27 -8.97
N VAL A 86 -12.89 2.96 -8.98
CA VAL A 86 -13.87 2.09 -8.31
C VAL A 86 -13.48 1.95 -6.85
N ASN A 87 -14.41 2.30 -5.96
CA ASN A 87 -14.21 2.15 -4.51
C ASN A 87 -13.97 0.68 -4.14
N ALA A 88 -13.03 0.43 -3.27
CA ALA A 88 -12.55 -0.90 -2.86
C ALA A 88 -11.90 -1.74 -3.98
N ALA A 89 -11.66 -1.19 -5.18
CA ALA A 89 -10.88 -1.85 -6.20
C ALA A 89 -9.38 -1.74 -5.93
N THR A 90 -8.64 -2.71 -6.44
CA THR A 90 -7.18 -2.75 -6.35
C THR A 90 -6.55 -2.07 -7.56
N TYR A 91 -5.50 -1.30 -7.31
CA TYR A 91 -4.67 -0.62 -8.29
C TYR A 91 -3.19 -0.91 -8.02
N TYR A 92 -2.36 -0.80 -9.05
CA TYR A 92 -0.93 -1.09 -8.99
C TYR A 92 -0.13 0.20 -9.24
N PRO A 93 0.63 0.68 -8.26
CA PRO A 93 1.36 1.94 -8.39
C PRO A 93 2.68 1.77 -9.11
N SER A 94 3.06 2.74 -9.92
CA SER A 94 4.45 3.00 -10.30
C SER A 94 4.94 4.21 -9.51
N VAL A 95 5.97 4.02 -8.71
CA VAL A 95 6.59 5.08 -7.92
C VAL A 95 7.50 5.92 -8.79
N ILE A 96 7.19 7.21 -8.92
CA ILE A 96 7.99 8.18 -9.67
C ILE A 96 9.06 8.79 -8.77
N ASN A 97 8.67 9.17 -7.56
CA ASN A 97 9.55 9.70 -6.52
C ASN A 97 8.91 9.44 -5.13
N PRO A 98 9.56 9.80 -4.00
CA PRO A 98 9.03 9.52 -2.67
C PRO A 98 7.62 10.05 -2.35
N THR A 99 7.15 11.05 -3.09
CA THR A 99 5.83 11.66 -2.88
C THR A 99 4.86 11.44 -4.03
N THR A 100 5.29 10.89 -5.19
CA THR A 100 4.47 10.86 -6.41
C THR A 100 4.40 9.47 -7.02
N ILE A 101 3.18 9.07 -7.40
CA ILE A 101 2.92 7.79 -8.07
C ILE A 101 2.06 7.97 -9.32
N LYS A 102 2.17 7.01 -10.25
CA LYS A 102 1.17 6.70 -11.28
C LYS A 102 0.40 5.44 -10.88
N LEU A 103 -0.81 5.29 -11.41
CA LEU A 103 -1.60 4.09 -11.16
C LEU A 103 -1.80 3.28 -12.44
N PHE A 104 -1.90 1.96 -12.25
CA PHE A 104 -2.35 1.01 -13.24
C PHE A 104 -3.53 0.23 -12.69
N GLN A 105 -4.46 -0.17 -13.53
CA GLN A 105 -5.62 -0.90 -13.07
C GLN A 105 -5.35 -2.38 -12.86
N THR A 106 -4.44 -2.95 -13.64
CA THR A 106 -4.08 -4.36 -13.53
C THR A 106 -2.57 -4.52 -13.32
N GLU A 107 -2.19 -5.64 -12.72
CA GLU A 107 -0.79 -6.02 -12.57
C GLU A 107 -0.12 -6.23 -13.94
N THR A 108 -0.88 -6.72 -14.92
CA THR A 108 -0.39 -6.90 -16.30
C THR A 108 -0.04 -5.56 -16.93
N ASP A 109 -0.89 -4.55 -16.79
CA ASP A 109 -0.62 -3.21 -17.32
C ASP A 109 0.60 -2.58 -16.63
N PHE A 110 0.70 -2.74 -15.31
CA PHE A 110 1.87 -2.29 -14.56
C PHE A 110 3.16 -2.94 -15.06
N ASN A 111 3.19 -4.27 -15.22
CA ASN A 111 4.36 -5.01 -15.67
C ASN A 111 4.75 -4.68 -17.12
N SER A 112 3.78 -4.31 -17.94
CA SER A 112 3.99 -3.92 -19.34
C SER A 112 4.31 -2.44 -19.50
N GLY A 113 4.08 -1.62 -18.47
CA GLY A 113 4.28 -0.17 -18.50
C GLY A 113 3.30 0.57 -19.43
N ILE A 114 2.15 -0.04 -19.72
CA ILE A 114 1.12 0.51 -20.61
C ILE A 114 -0.18 0.72 -19.83
N ASN A 115 -1.12 1.49 -20.41
CA ASN A 115 -2.45 1.67 -19.84
C ASN A 115 -2.46 2.27 -18.43
N THR A 116 -1.70 3.33 -18.20
CA THR A 116 -1.80 4.10 -16.95
C THR A 116 -3.22 4.63 -16.77
N VAL A 117 -3.65 4.76 -15.52
CA VAL A 117 -4.91 5.40 -15.18
C VAL A 117 -4.80 6.88 -15.49
N GLY A 118 -5.63 7.37 -16.41
CA GLY A 118 -5.75 8.79 -16.73
C GLY A 118 -6.74 9.48 -15.81
N PHE A 119 -6.35 10.61 -15.24
CA PHE A 119 -7.23 11.40 -14.39
C PHE A 119 -7.95 12.49 -15.21
N THR A 120 -9.24 12.71 -14.91
CA THR A 120 -9.99 13.84 -15.45
C THR A 120 -10.09 14.95 -14.41
N THR A 121 -10.58 16.11 -14.79
CA THR A 121 -10.87 17.21 -13.86
C THR A 121 -12.12 16.96 -13.01
N SER A 122 -12.85 15.87 -13.26
CA SER A 122 -14.10 15.57 -12.58
C SER A 122 -13.87 15.01 -11.18
N ASN A 123 -14.71 15.42 -10.22
CA ASN A 123 -14.76 14.89 -8.86
C ASN A 123 -13.44 15.00 -8.05
N LYS A 124 -12.61 15.98 -8.36
CA LYS A 124 -11.39 16.26 -7.59
C LYS A 124 -11.72 17.01 -6.30
N ILE A 125 -12.32 16.30 -5.35
CA ILE A 125 -12.84 16.87 -4.10
C ILE A 125 -12.47 15.98 -2.93
N GLY A 126 -11.91 16.58 -1.89
CA GLY A 126 -11.71 15.97 -0.58
C GLY A 126 -10.50 15.06 -0.48
N ILE A 127 -10.38 14.43 0.67
CA ILE A 127 -9.28 13.52 1.00
C ILE A 127 -9.69 12.08 0.67
N HIS A 128 -8.92 11.43 -0.15
CA HIS A 128 -9.05 10.02 -0.51
C HIS A 128 -7.93 9.22 0.14
N LYS A 129 -8.04 7.91 0.12
CA LYS A 129 -7.09 7.01 0.75
C LYS A 129 -6.73 5.84 -0.16
N PHE A 130 -5.54 5.31 0.08
CA PHE A 130 -5.18 3.95 -0.32
C PHE A 130 -4.89 3.10 0.91
N LYS A 131 -5.42 1.88 0.90
CA LYS A 131 -5.07 0.82 1.84
C LYS A 131 -4.02 -0.04 1.17
N LEU A 132 -2.83 -0.10 1.75
CA LEU A 132 -1.76 -0.93 1.25
C LEU A 132 -2.05 -2.38 1.66
N LEU A 133 -2.17 -3.25 0.67
CA LEU A 133 -2.19 -4.69 0.90
C LEU A 133 -0.75 -5.14 1.10
N SER A 134 -0.37 -5.32 2.35
CA SER A 134 0.94 -5.86 2.70
C SER A 134 0.82 -7.36 2.86
N ASN A 135 1.61 -8.11 2.10
CA ASN A 135 1.83 -9.54 2.38
C ASN A 135 2.71 -9.75 3.61
N GLN A 136 3.22 -8.67 4.19
CA GLN A 136 4.01 -8.72 5.41
C GLN A 136 3.07 -8.78 6.61
N LYS A 137 3.13 -9.89 7.30
CA LYS A 137 2.50 -10.05 8.60
C LYS A 137 3.43 -9.52 9.66
N THR A 138 2.91 -8.68 10.56
CA THR A 138 3.61 -8.28 11.78
C THR A 138 3.31 -9.26 12.90
N LEU A 139 4.32 -9.59 13.66
CA LEU A 139 4.13 -10.31 14.92
C LEU A 139 3.30 -9.40 15.85
N SER A 140 2.05 -9.77 16.07
CA SER A 140 1.13 -9.00 16.92
C SER A 140 1.12 -9.51 18.36
N ASP A 141 1.40 -10.81 18.54
CA ASP A 141 1.43 -11.45 19.84
C ASP A 141 2.21 -12.77 19.78
N ILE A 142 2.56 -13.31 20.93
CA ILE A 142 3.12 -14.65 21.09
C ILE A 142 2.21 -15.41 22.04
N LYS A 143 1.49 -16.38 21.51
CA LYS A 143 0.67 -17.25 22.31
C LYS A 143 1.52 -18.37 22.92
N VAL A 144 1.50 -18.49 24.23
CA VAL A 144 2.10 -19.61 24.93
C VAL A 144 1.11 -20.79 24.84
N ILE A 145 1.48 -21.83 24.09
CA ILE A 145 0.66 -23.04 23.97
C ILE A 145 0.95 -23.96 25.14
N ASP A 146 2.23 -24.08 25.52
CA ASP A 146 2.65 -24.79 26.71
C ASP A 146 3.77 -23.98 27.38
N GLY A 147 3.59 -23.66 28.64
CA GLY A 147 4.57 -22.91 29.42
C GLY A 147 5.81 -23.73 29.81
N GLY A 148 5.78 -25.02 29.58
CA GLY A 148 6.84 -25.91 30.02
C GLY A 148 7.04 -25.92 31.54
N SER A 149 8.15 -26.50 31.99
CA SER A 149 8.47 -26.58 33.42
C SER A 149 9.94 -26.26 33.70
N GLY A 150 10.27 -25.96 34.95
CA GLY A 150 11.66 -25.75 35.38
C GLY A 150 12.22 -24.34 35.12
N TYR A 151 11.38 -23.38 34.73
CA TYR A 151 11.79 -22.00 34.61
C TYR A 151 11.89 -21.34 35.99
N GLN A 152 13.09 -20.83 36.29
CA GLN A 152 13.27 -19.91 37.41
C GLN A 152 13.17 -18.46 36.90
N ASN A 153 12.86 -17.50 37.76
CA ASN A 153 12.66 -16.07 37.47
C ASN A 153 13.85 -15.40 36.71
N ARG A 154 14.12 -15.83 35.49
CA ARG A 154 15.09 -15.22 34.59
C ARG A 154 14.38 -14.77 33.31
N GLN A 155 14.83 -13.66 32.77
CA GLN A 155 14.32 -13.16 31.48
C GLN A 155 14.50 -14.23 30.39
N VAL A 156 13.41 -14.63 29.76
CA VAL A 156 13.42 -15.54 28.59
C VAL A 156 13.58 -14.69 27.34
N PHE A 157 14.70 -14.83 26.65
CA PHE A 157 14.87 -14.23 25.35
C PHE A 157 14.34 -15.20 24.29
N VAL A 158 13.29 -14.80 23.59
CA VAL A 158 12.79 -15.55 22.45
C VAL A 158 13.59 -15.11 21.22
N LYS A 159 14.42 -16.01 20.68
CA LYS A 159 15.07 -15.81 19.40
C LYS A 159 14.15 -16.41 18.32
N PRO A 160 13.54 -15.60 17.42
CA PRO A 160 12.76 -16.15 16.34
C PRO A 160 13.67 -16.94 15.39
N THR A 161 13.37 -18.21 15.19
CA THR A 161 14.01 -19.05 14.19
C THR A 161 13.10 -19.16 12.97
N GLY A 162 13.61 -18.88 11.77
CA GLY A 162 12.86 -19.01 10.53
C GLY A 162 12.29 -17.71 9.96
N ILE A 163 12.60 -16.57 10.54
CA ILE A 163 12.34 -15.28 9.88
C ILE A 163 13.53 -15.02 8.95
N ASN A 164 13.25 -14.99 7.65
CA ASN A 164 14.21 -14.45 6.69
C ASN A 164 14.56 -13.02 7.13
N THR A 165 15.82 -12.81 7.44
CA THR A 165 16.36 -11.49 7.77
C THR A 165 16.11 -10.60 6.56
N ILE A 166 15.18 -9.68 6.66
CA ILE A 166 15.11 -8.57 5.70
C ILE A 166 16.33 -7.73 6.01
N THR A 167 17.38 -7.87 5.21
CA THR A 167 18.51 -6.97 5.20
C THR A 167 17.99 -5.63 4.68
N ASN A 168 17.69 -4.71 5.60
CA ASN A 168 17.64 -3.29 5.25
C ASN A 168 19.08 -2.88 4.90
N THR A 169 19.37 -2.88 3.62
CA THR A 169 20.52 -2.12 3.12
C THR A 169 20.10 -0.65 3.10
N ILE A 170 20.74 0.12 3.96
CA ILE A 170 20.67 1.59 4.01
C ILE A 170 21.36 2.15 2.77
#